data_17afde96addbf26369e70a83a47ba5bd
#
_entry.id   17afde96addbf26369e70a83a47ba5bd
#
_cell.length_a   1.000
_cell.length_b   1.000
_cell.length_c   1.000
_cell.angle_alpha   90.00
_cell.angle_beta   90.00
_cell.angle_gamma   90.00
#
_symmetry.space_group_name_H-M   'P 1'
#
loop_
_entity.id
_entity.type
_entity.pdbx_description
1 polymer ?
#
loop_
_entity_poly.entity_id
_entity_poly.type
_entity_poly.pdbx_seq_one_letter_code
_entity_poly.pdbx_strand_id
1 'polypeptide(L)'
;MPSPFFSLFLPAHNGHYRLVVATAVSGLLLSCGHALPQIPGFDAAGWRADRYACNNARRAAVPALTRGKERLYEARANDVTALLGQPDEEELRAGTEKVYYYYLEPGTQCDGRRTRSGAACLSLRFGPLGTVTEMLIDPLTAKTP
;
A
#
# COMPACT_ATOMS: atom_id res chain seq x y z
N MET A 1 -67.38 22.90 32.28
CA MET A 1 -66.06 23.45 32.73
C MET A 1 -65.06 23.13 31.65
N PRO A 2 -64.63 24.11 30.85
CA PRO A 2 -63.67 23.86 29.75
C PRO A 2 -62.26 24.10 30.22
N SER A 3 -61.36 23.16 29.82
CA SER A 3 -59.91 23.22 30.03
C SER A 3 -59.26 24.20 29.02
N PRO A 4 -58.28 24.99 29.41
CA PRO A 4 -57.57 25.88 28.48
C PRO A 4 -56.52 25.15 27.66
N PHE A 5 -56.59 25.31 26.35
CA PHE A 5 -55.55 24.97 25.39
C PHE A 5 -54.34 25.88 25.58
N PHE A 6 -53.22 25.29 25.96
CA PHE A 6 -51.92 25.95 25.97
C PHE A 6 -51.31 25.86 24.56
N SER A 7 -51.47 26.94 23.77
CA SER A 7 -50.76 27.09 22.50
C SER A 7 -49.28 27.40 22.77
N LEU A 8 -48.39 26.42 22.56
CA LEU A 8 -46.97 26.68 22.51
C LEU A 8 -46.64 27.35 21.17
N PHE A 9 -46.40 28.64 21.22
CA PHE A 9 -45.75 29.37 20.14
C PHE A 9 -44.28 28.95 20.04
N LEU A 10 -43.93 28.17 19.02
CA LEU A 10 -42.53 27.93 18.64
C LEU A 10 -42.05 29.14 17.84
N PRO A 11 -40.95 29.81 18.23
CA PRO A 11 -40.37 30.84 17.39
C PRO A 11 -39.78 30.22 16.14
N ALA A 12 -40.13 30.77 14.99
CA ALA A 12 -39.54 30.46 13.69
C ALA A 12 -38.04 30.78 13.72
N HIS A 13 -37.20 29.78 13.96
CA HIS A 13 -35.74 29.92 13.85
C HIS A 13 -35.34 29.88 12.38
N ASN A 14 -34.82 31.00 11.93
CA ASN A 14 -34.31 31.32 10.60
C ASN A 14 -33.54 30.17 9.96
N GLY A 15 -34.01 29.68 8.78
CA GLY A 15 -33.44 28.58 8.01
C GLY A 15 -31.99 28.77 7.53
N HIS A 16 -31.40 29.94 7.75
CA HIS A 16 -30.04 30.24 7.34
C HIS A 16 -28.96 29.63 8.25
N TYR A 17 -29.26 29.39 9.54
CA TYR A 17 -28.32 28.76 10.47
C TYR A 17 -28.06 27.26 10.17
N ARG A 18 -29.06 26.57 9.63
CA ARG A 18 -28.92 25.13 9.31
C ARG A 18 -28.06 24.88 8.08
N LEU A 19 -28.03 25.79 7.13
CA LEU A 19 -27.21 25.68 5.92
C LEU A 19 -25.74 25.97 6.19
N VAL A 20 -25.42 26.92 7.07
CA VAL A 20 -24.06 27.29 7.43
C VAL A 20 -23.36 26.19 8.26
N VAL A 21 -24.10 25.51 9.16
CA VAL A 21 -23.56 24.41 9.98
C VAL A 21 -23.32 23.18 9.13
N ALA A 22 -24.14 22.87 8.12
CA ALA A 22 -23.97 21.72 7.23
C ALA A 22 -22.74 21.86 6.32
N THR A 23 -22.41 23.07 5.86
CA THR A 23 -21.22 23.32 5.04
C THR A 23 -19.93 23.30 5.83
N ALA A 24 -19.92 23.66 7.11
CA ALA A 24 -18.72 23.64 7.96
C ALA A 24 -18.27 22.22 8.32
N VAL A 25 -19.19 21.25 8.39
CA VAL A 25 -18.86 19.85 8.72
C VAL A 25 -18.30 19.10 7.51
N SER A 26 -18.66 19.47 6.27
CA SER A 26 -18.15 18.82 5.05
C SER A 26 -16.67 19.11 4.75
N GLY A 27 -16.08 20.13 5.36
CA GLY A 27 -14.67 20.52 5.12
C GLY A 27 -13.63 19.76 5.96
N LEU A 28 -14.06 19.00 6.97
CA LEU A 28 -13.14 18.33 7.93
C LEU A 28 -12.82 16.87 7.58
N LEU A 29 -13.33 16.34 6.48
CA LEU A 29 -13.04 14.99 6.01
C LEU A 29 -11.89 14.94 4.96
N LEU A 30 -11.12 16.00 4.79
CA LEU A 30 -9.84 15.94 4.07
C LEU A 30 -8.83 15.19 4.96
N SER A 31 -9.05 13.90 4.98
CA SER A 31 -8.22 12.80 5.39
C SER A 31 -6.72 13.12 5.32
N CYS A 32 -6.02 12.88 6.40
CA CYS A 32 -4.59 12.63 6.45
C CYS A 32 -4.23 11.40 5.59
N GLY A 33 -4.42 11.48 4.27
CA GLY A 33 -3.95 10.49 3.33
C GLY A 33 -2.43 10.63 3.23
N HIS A 34 -1.70 9.64 3.77
CA HIS A 34 -0.28 9.52 3.47
C HIS A 34 -0.14 9.34 1.96
N ALA A 35 0.59 10.24 1.29
CA ALA A 35 0.80 10.12 -0.16
C ALA A 35 1.63 8.86 -0.43
N LEU A 36 1.08 7.95 -1.24
CA LEU A 36 1.82 6.76 -1.65
C LEU A 36 3.08 7.16 -2.43
N PRO A 37 4.20 6.46 -2.25
CA PRO A 37 5.40 6.72 -3.03
C PRO A 37 5.10 6.56 -4.52
N GLN A 38 5.39 7.60 -5.29
CA GLN A 38 5.22 7.59 -6.74
C GLN A 38 6.58 7.42 -7.41
N ILE A 39 6.72 6.37 -8.21
CA ILE A 39 7.94 6.07 -8.96
C ILE A 39 7.71 6.44 -10.42
N PRO A 40 8.40 7.46 -10.96
CA PRO A 40 8.24 7.86 -12.36
C PRO A 40 8.53 6.72 -13.34
N GLY A 41 7.60 6.46 -14.26
CA GLY A 41 7.73 5.40 -15.26
C GLY A 41 7.52 3.99 -14.73
N PHE A 42 7.03 3.82 -13.51
CA PHE A 42 6.66 2.53 -12.96
C PHE A 42 5.17 2.24 -13.19
N ASP A 43 4.89 1.18 -13.95
CA ASP A 43 3.52 0.68 -14.13
C ASP A 43 3.13 -0.23 -12.97
N ALA A 44 2.53 0.36 -11.94
CA ALA A 44 2.07 -0.37 -10.77
C ALA A 44 0.92 -1.35 -11.09
N ALA A 45 0.09 -1.08 -12.09
CA ALA A 45 -1.02 -1.95 -12.46
C ALA A 45 -0.50 -3.21 -13.14
N GLY A 46 0.37 -3.07 -14.15
CA GLY A 46 1.01 -4.20 -14.83
C GLY A 46 1.87 -5.03 -13.87
N TRP A 47 2.58 -4.38 -12.96
CA TRP A 47 3.34 -5.08 -11.91
C TRP A 47 2.45 -5.96 -11.03
N ARG A 48 1.35 -5.42 -10.50
CA ARG A 48 0.43 -6.18 -9.62
C ARG A 48 -0.32 -7.28 -10.36
N ALA A 49 -0.58 -7.10 -11.66
CA ALA A 49 -1.25 -8.10 -12.48
C ALA A 49 -0.40 -9.36 -12.71
N ASP A 50 0.94 -9.24 -12.67
CA ASP A 50 1.88 -10.35 -12.86
C ASP A 50 2.37 -10.91 -11.52
N ARG A 51 1.44 -11.34 -10.67
CA ARG A 51 1.79 -11.95 -9.39
C ARG A 51 2.67 -13.18 -9.60
N TYR A 52 3.72 -13.31 -8.78
CA TYR A 52 4.79 -14.33 -8.89
C TYR A 52 5.66 -14.20 -10.15
N ALA A 53 5.51 -13.15 -10.95
CA ALA A 53 6.26 -12.88 -12.18
C ALA A 53 6.18 -14.01 -13.24
N CYS A 54 5.11 -14.79 -13.24
CA CYS A 54 4.97 -15.94 -14.15
C CYS A 54 4.76 -15.53 -15.61
N ASN A 55 4.35 -14.30 -15.88
CA ASN A 55 4.25 -13.74 -17.21
C ASN A 55 5.46 -12.91 -17.63
N ASN A 56 6.50 -12.84 -16.75
CA ASN A 56 7.74 -12.08 -16.96
C ASN A 56 7.53 -10.56 -17.21
N ALA A 57 6.37 -10.00 -16.87
CA ALA A 57 6.08 -8.58 -17.04
C ALA A 57 6.83 -7.70 -16.04
N ARG A 58 7.07 -8.19 -14.83
CA ARG A 58 7.76 -7.44 -13.77
C ARG A 58 9.20 -7.07 -14.11
N ARG A 59 9.88 -7.88 -14.91
CA ARG A 59 11.27 -7.62 -15.32
C ARG A 59 11.40 -6.28 -16.05
N ALA A 60 10.41 -5.90 -16.86
CA ALA A 60 10.40 -4.62 -17.54
C ALA A 60 10.31 -3.41 -16.61
N ALA A 61 9.77 -3.58 -15.40
CA ALA A 61 9.63 -2.53 -14.41
C ALA A 61 10.90 -2.29 -13.56
N VAL A 62 11.86 -3.23 -13.55
CA VAL A 62 13.10 -3.17 -12.74
C VAL A 62 13.86 -1.86 -12.94
N PRO A 63 14.09 -1.36 -14.18
CA PRO A 63 14.82 -0.10 -14.37
C PRO A 63 14.13 1.10 -13.72
N ALA A 64 12.80 1.15 -13.74
CA ALA A 64 12.04 2.23 -13.08
C ALA A 64 12.16 2.14 -11.56
N LEU A 65 12.03 0.95 -10.98
CA LEU A 65 12.22 0.71 -9.55
C LEU A 65 13.61 1.09 -9.08
N THR A 66 14.65 0.71 -9.84
CA THR A 66 16.04 1.02 -9.50
C THR A 66 16.30 2.53 -9.52
N ARG A 67 15.77 3.25 -10.52
CA ARG A 67 15.88 4.71 -10.56
C ARG A 67 15.10 5.41 -9.46
N GLY A 68 13.97 4.83 -9.07
CA GLY A 68 13.07 5.40 -8.06
C GLY A 68 13.27 4.84 -6.65
N LYS A 69 14.31 4.06 -6.39
CA LYS A 69 14.53 3.36 -5.11
C LYS A 69 14.47 4.27 -3.88
N GLU A 70 14.99 5.50 -4.00
CA GLU A 70 14.99 6.48 -2.90
C GLU A 70 13.58 6.83 -2.41
N ARG A 71 12.58 6.65 -3.27
CA ARG A 71 11.17 6.90 -2.92
C ARG A 71 10.55 5.76 -2.12
N LEU A 72 11.19 4.60 -2.10
CA LEU A 72 10.76 3.44 -1.30
C LEU A 72 11.40 3.44 0.09
N TYR A 73 12.56 4.10 0.27
CA TYR A 73 13.12 4.25 1.60
C TYR A 73 12.17 5.04 2.48
N GLU A 74 12.09 4.67 3.76
CA GLU A 74 11.16 5.21 4.74
C GLU A 74 9.67 4.93 4.46
N ALA A 75 9.32 4.34 3.31
CA ALA A 75 7.94 3.92 3.04
C ALA A 75 7.52 2.82 4.03
N ARG A 76 6.31 2.90 4.53
CA ARG A 76 5.76 1.88 5.43
C ARG A 76 5.36 0.63 4.66
N ALA A 77 5.31 -0.50 5.35
CA ALA A 77 4.91 -1.77 4.73
C ALA A 77 3.54 -1.70 4.02
N ASN A 78 2.59 -0.94 4.57
CA ASN A 78 1.28 -0.73 3.94
C ASN A 78 1.37 0.09 2.65
N ASP A 79 2.25 1.10 2.60
CA ASP A 79 2.47 1.92 1.40
C ASP A 79 3.13 1.10 0.29
N VAL A 80 4.11 0.26 0.66
CA VAL A 80 4.72 -0.72 -0.25
C VAL A 80 3.68 -1.68 -0.80
N THR A 81 2.82 -2.23 0.07
CA THR A 81 1.75 -3.15 -0.35
C THR A 81 0.72 -2.45 -1.24
N ALA A 82 0.40 -1.19 -0.98
CA ALA A 82 -0.50 -0.41 -1.83
C ALA A 82 0.11 -0.15 -3.23
N LEU A 83 1.42 0.09 -3.31
CA LEU A 83 2.13 0.34 -4.55
C LEU A 83 2.41 -0.96 -5.33
N LEU A 84 3.04 -1.93 -4.69
CA LEU A 84 3.56 -3.16 -5.33
C LEU A 84 2.60 -4.36 -5.24
N GLY A 85 1.51 -4.24 -4.47
CA GLY A 85 0.64 -5.37 -4.16
C GLY A 85 1.18 -6.21 -2.99
N GLN A 86 0.47 -7.29 -2.67
CA GLN A 86 0.93 -8.25 -1.66
C GLN A 86 2.26 -8.86 -2.10
N PRO A 87 3.21 -9.04 -1.17
CA PRO A 87 4.46 -9.73 -1.50
C PRO A 87 4.18 -11.17 -1.95
N ASP A 88 5.04 -11.70 -2.78
CA ASP A 88 4.95 -13.10 -3.20
C ASP A 88 5.40 -14.02 -2.07
N GLU A 89 6.38 -13.56 -1.27
CA GLU A 89 6.81 -14.21 -0.03
C GLU A 89 7.08 -13.16 1.05
N GLU A 90 6.85 -13.53 2.30
CA GLU A 90 7.17 -12.75 3.48
C GLU A 90 8.01 -13.59 4.43
N GLU A 91 9.08 -13.00 4.97
CA GLU A 91 9.94 -13.63 5.97
C GLU A 91 10.01 -12.72 7.20
N LEU A 92 9.81 -13.31 8.36
CA LEU A 92 10.09 -12.66 9.64
C LEU A 92 11.46 -13.14 10.14
N ARG A 93 12.36 -12.21 10.37
CA ARG A 93 13.70 -12.48 10.90
C ARG A 93 13.78 -12.14 12.39
N ALA A 94 14.85 -12.56 13.03
CA ALA A 94 15.13 -12.24 14.43
C ALA A 94 15.07 -10.73 14.65
N GLY A 95 14.51 -10.29 15.79
CA GLY A 95 14.42 -8.87 16.16
C GLY A 95 13.27 -8.11 15.48
N THR A 96 12.20 -8.80 15.05
CA THR A 96 11.01 -8.23 14.39
C THR A 96 11.26 -7.66 12.99
N GLU A 97 12.39 -7.94 12.38
CA GLU A 97 12.64 -7.56 10.99
C GLU A 97 11.75 -8.35 10.04
N LYS A 98 11.07 -7.63 9.17
CA LYS A 98 10.22 -8.18 8.12
C LYS A 98 10.91 -7.99 6.78
N VAL A 99 10.86 -9.02 5.91
CA VAL A 99 11.36 -8.93 4.53
C VAL A 99 10.26 -9.36 3.58
N TYR A 100 9.98 -8.50 2.60
CA TYR A 100 9.08 -8.79 1.49
C TYR A 100 9.88 -9.17 0.26
N TYR A 101 9.45 -10.24 -0.42
CA TYR A 101 10.04 -10.70 -1.67
C TYR A 101 9.02 -10.61 -2.80
N TYR A 102 9.43 -10.04 -3.91
CA TYR A 102 8.66 -9.96 -5.16
C TYR A 102 9.50 -10.57 -6.27
N TYR A 103 9.05 -11.70 -6.83
CA TYR A 103 9.74 -12.30 -7.96
C TYR A 103 9.75 -11.37 -9.17
N LEU A 104 10.81 -11.41 -9.95
CA LEU A 104 11.05 -10.56 -11.12
C LEU A 104 11.00 -11.34 -12.43
N GLU A 105 11.12 -12.66 -12.35
CA GLU A 105 11.13 -13.56 -13.49
C GLU A 105 10.48 -14.91 -13.13
N PRO A 106 10.00 -15.68 -14.14
CA PRO A 106 9.45 -17.00 -13.90
C PRO A 106 10.49 -17.96 -13.31
N GLY A 107 10.02 -18.90 -12.49
CA GLY A 107 10.79 -19.97 -11.89
C GLY A 107 9.86 -21.02 -11.28
N THR A 108 10.34 -21.83 -10.36
CA THR A 108 9.57 -22.92 -9.72
C THR A 108 8.37 -22.41 -8.92
N GLN A 109 8.32 -21.11 -8.55
CA GLN A 109 7.14 -20.49 -7.94
C GLN A 109 5.93 -20.48 -8.87
N CYS A 110 6.14 -20.64 -10.18
CA CYS A 110 5.06 -20.70 -11.18
C CYS A 110 4.51 -22.11 -11.35
N ASP A 111 5.22 -23.13 -10.87
CA ASP A 111 4.72 -24.49 -10.82
C ASP A 111 3.58 -24.56 -9.80
N GLY A 112 2.50 -25.22 -10.08
CA GLY A 112 1.24 -25.16 -9.31
C GLY A 112 1.36 -25.46 -7.80
N ARG A 113 2.52 -25.84 -7.31
CA ARG A 113 2.83 -26.07 -5.89
C ARG A 113 3.33 -24.84 -5.14
N ARG A 114 3.57 -23.71 -5.82
CA ARG A 114 4.08 -22.46 -5.22
C ARG A 114 5.29 -22.68 -4.31
N THR A 115 6.25 -23.43 -4.79
CA THR A 115 7.51 -23.67 -4.07
C THR A 115 8.41 -22.44 -4.17
N ARG A 116 9.14 -22.16 -3.10
CA ARG A 116 10.14 -21.09 -3.10
C ARG A 116 11.14 -21.32 -4.25
N SER A 117 11.38 -20.27 -5.01
CA SER A 117 12.20 -20.32 -6.22
C SER A 117 13.55 -19.63 -6.00
N GLY A 118 14.57 -20.07 -6.76
CA GLY A 118 15.82 -19.33 -6.91
C GLY A 118 15.78 -18.24 -7.99
N ALA A 119 14.61 -17.92 -8.54
CA ALA A 119 14.46 -16.86 -9.54
C ALA A 119 14.81 -15.49 -8.96
N ALA A 120 15.26 -14.57 -9.83
CA ALA A 120 15.57 -13.20 -9.41
C ALA A 120 14.39 -12.54 -8.71
N CYS A 121 14.66 -11.83 -7.62
CA CYS A 121 13.63 -11.12 -6.87
C CYS A 121 14.09 -9.74 -6.40
N LEU A 122 13.11 -8.88 -6.17
CA LEU A 122 13.22 -7.69 -5.37
C LEU A 122 12.96 -8.07 -3.91
N SER A 123 13.90 -7.77 -3.02
CA SER A 123 13.69 -7.86 -1.58
C SER A 123 13.64 -6.47 -0.94
N LEU A 124 12.68 -6.27 -0.06
CA LEU A 124 12.51 -5.06 0.74
C LEU A 124 12.56 -5.46 2.21
N ARG A 125 13.57 -4.95 2.93
CA ARG A 125 13.71 -5.15 4.37
C ARG A 125 13.09 -3.98 5.11
N PHE A 126 12.30 -4.29 6.12
CA PHE A 126 11.69 -3.31 7.01
C PHE A 126 12.41 -3.33 8.36
N GLY A 127 12.78 -2.15 8.82
CA GLY A 127 13.37 -1.98 10.13
C GLY A 127 12.32 -2.04 11.25
N PRO A 128 12.75 -1.84 12.52
CA PRO A 128 11.86 -1.93 13.70
C PRO A 128 10.67 -0.97 13.68
N LEU A 129 10.78 0.14 12.95
CA LEU A 129 9.69 1.11 12.78
C LEU A 129 8.69 0.73 11.67
N GLY A 130 8.89 -0.43 11.02
CA GLY A 130 8.04 -0.91 9.94
C GLY A 130 8.19 -0.13 8.63
N THR A 131 9.31 0.59 8.46
CA THR A 131 9.68 1.31 7.24
C THR A 131 10.80 0.60 6.49
N VAL A 132 10.85 0.79 5.16
CA VAL A 132 11.89 0.21 4.30
C VAL A 132 13.25 0.79 4.65
N THR A 133 14.20 -0.08 4.99
CA THR A 133 15.59 0.29 5.31
C THR A 133 16.58 -0.23 4.28
N GLU A 134 16.19 -1.24 3.50
CA GLU A 134 17.04 -1.81 2.47
C GLU A 134 16.21 -2.32 1.29
N MET A 135 16.72 -2.10 0.09
CA MET A 135 16.17 -2.60 -1.16
C MET A 135 17.28 -3.29 -1.94
N LEU A 136 17.10 -4.58 -2.21
CA LEU A 136 18.02 -5.37 -3.03
C LEU A 136 17.28 -5.97 -4.22
N ILE A 137 17.95 -5.97 -5.36
CA ILE A 137 17.53 -6.69 -6.56
C ILE A 137 18.63 -7.72 -6.81
N ASP A 138 18.38 -8.91 -6.35
CA ASP A 138 19.31 -10.02 -6.51
C ASP A 138 18.78 -11.04 -7.51
N PRO A 139 19.65 -11.58 -8.40
CA PRO A 139 19.45 -12.95 -8.76
C PRO A 139 19.60 -13.73 -7.45
N LEU A 140 18.54 -14.36 -6.95
CA LEU A 140 18.66 -15.22 -5.78
C LEU A 140 19.69 -16.31 -6.13
N THR A 141 20.97 -15.99 -5.92
CA THR A 141 21.99 -17.02 -5.87
C THR A 141 21.50 -17.97 -4.78
N ALA A 142 21.23 -19.20 -5.18
CA ALA A 142 20.79 -20.24 -4.29
C ALA A 142 21.65 -20.17 -3.03
N LYS A 143 21.05 -19.81 -1.90
CA LYS A 143 21.72 -19.91 -0.62
C LYS A 143 22.00 -21.39 -0.44
N THR A 144 23.25 -21.79 -0.74
CA THR A 144 23.75 -23.12 -0.49
C THR A 144 23.42 -23.49 0.96
N PRO A 145 22.86 -24.67 1.21
CA PRO A 145 22.41 -25.11 2.53
C PRO A 145 23.54 -25.13 3.55
#